data_da4710640e9f3a3d83fc8372b755c111
#
_entry.id   da4710640e9f3a3d83fc8372b755c111
#
_cell.length_a   1.000
_cell.length_b   1.000
_cell.length_c   1.000
_cell.angle_alpha   90.00
_cell.angle_beta   90.00
_cell.angle_gamma   90.00
#
_symmetry.space_group_name_H-M   'P 1'
#
loop_
_entity.id
_entity.type
_entity.pdbx_description
1 polymer ?
#
loop_
_entity_poly.entity_id
_entity_poly.type
_entity_poly.pdbx_seq_one_letter_code
_entity_poly.pdbx_strand_id
1 'polypeptide(L)'
;MTVSIQIAEPVGTLSGPTWRRWNLAGLTALTAYSTALGWQAQLVSYPLYRAVAPDDFVAYHAQYSSGIPFVVVVPGFVGFLAGTAFWWTRPAHVPRSVAGVVSAAGLTALLSTVLWAIPAHDRLDGDGFSHATVDSLLQANLVRSLALSAGTVALVWCVGRLGRGTGRR
;
A
#
# COMPACT_ATOMS: atom_id res chain seq x y z
N MET A 1 -21.47 -11.09 -58.66
CA MET A 1 -21.83 -10.85 -57.27
C MET A 1 -20.62 -11.18 -56.39
N THR A 2 -19.79 -10.19 -56.06
CA THR A 2 -18.57 -10.39 -55.32
C THR A 2 -18.87 -10.21 -53.84
N VAL A 3 -18.80 -11.29 -53.07
CA VAL A 3 -19.00 -11.22 -51.59
C VAL A 3 -17.68 -10.76 -50.97
N SER A 4 -17.62 -9.53 -50.51
CA SER A 4 -16.51 -9.02 -49.71
C SER A 4 -16.64 -9.57 -48.29
N ILE A 5 -15.76 -10.52 -47.95
CA ILE A 5 -15.62 -10.98 -46.56
C ILE A 5 -14.87 -9.86 -45.80
N GLN A 6 -15.60 -9.12 -44.99
CA GLN A 6 -14.97 -8.24 -43.98
C GLN A 6 -14.34 -9.14 -42.90
N ILE A 7 -13.02 -9.23 -42.95
CA ILE A 7 -12.22 -9.82 -41.86
C ILE A 7 -12.40 -8.84 -40.69
N ALA A 8 -13.09 -9.28 -39.63
CA ALA A 8 -13.20 -8.53 -38.40
C ALA A 8 -11.79 -8.21 -37.87
N GLU A 9 -11.50 -6.94 -37.70
CA GLU A 9 -10.27 -6.48 -37.04
C GLU A 9 -10.08 -7.22 -35.71
N PRO A 10 -8.88 -7.71 -35.39
CA PRO A 10 -8.65 -8.41 -34.12
C PRO A 10 -8.93 -7.44 -32.99
N VAL A 11 -9.88 -7.82 -32.13
CA VAL A 11 -10.30 -7.11 -30.93
C VAL A 11 -9.04 -6.68 -30.15
N GLY A 12 -8.92 -5.37 -29.96
CA GLY A 12 -7.78 -4.62 -29.50
C GLY A 12 -6.82 -5.36 -28.59
N THR A 13 -5.64 -5.59 -29.08
CA THR A 13 -4.44 -5.87 -28.28
C THR A 13 -4.40 -4.83 -27.17
N LEU A 14 -4.20 -5.28 -25.93
CA LEU A 14 -4.02 -4.42 -24.77
C LEU A 14 -2.84 -3.45 -25.03
N SER A 15 -3.10 -2.39 -25.79
CA SER A 15 -2.13 -1.45 -26.31
C SER A 15 -1.73 -0.45 -25.23
N GLY A 16 -0.67 -0.77 -24.54
CA GLY A 16 -0.01 0.13 -23.60
C GLY A 16 1.39 -0.39 -23.28
N PRO A 17 2.32 0.49 -22.89
CA PRO A 17 3.68 0.08 -22.57
C PRO A 17 3.67 -1.05 -21.55
N THR A 18 4.43 -2.11 -21.78
CA THR A 18 4.52 -3.31 -20.93
C THR A 18 4.88 -2.96 -19.48
N TRP A 19 5.70 -1.92 -19.26
CA TRP A 19 6.09 -1.46 -17.93
C TRP A 19 4.89 -1.03 -17.07
N ARG A 20 3.81 -0.48 -17.65
CA ARG A 20 2.62 -0.07 -16.89
C ARG A 20 1.85 -1.26 -16.31
N ARG A 21 1.91 -2.42 -16.97
CA ARG A 21 1.31 -3.67 -16.47
C ARG A 21 2.12 -4.22 -15.31
N TRP A 22 3.45 -4.22 -15.44
CA TRP A 22 4.34 -4.63 -14.36
C TRP A 22 4.24 -3.67 -13.17
N ASN A 23 4.12 -2.36 -13.42
CA ASN A 23 3.86 -1.39 -12.38
C ASN A 23 2.54 -1.67 -11.64
N LEU A 24 1.44 -1.99 -12.35
CA LEU A 24 0.17 -2.36 -11.73
C LEU A 24 0.31 -3.63 -10.87
N ALA A 25 0.96 -4.67 -11.38
CA ALA A 25 1.17 -5.92 -10.66
C ALA A 25 2.04 -5.72 -9.40
N GLY A 26 3.19 -5.06 -9.56
CA GLY A 26 4.10 -4.75 -8.45
C GLY A 26 3.46 -3.86 -7.39
N LEU A 27 2.74 -2.81 -7.83
CA LEU A 27 2.01 -1.93 -6.91
C LEU A 27 0.92 -2.69 -6.15
N THR A 28 0.18 -3.61 -6.82
CA THR A 28 -0.83 -4.44 -6.15
C THR A 28 -0.19 -5.30 -5.06
N ALA A 29 0.92 -5.96 -5.38
CA ALA A 29 1.65 -6.81 -4.42
C ALA A 29 2.18 -6.00 -3.23
N LEU A 30 2.84 -4.85 -3.48
CA LEU A 30 3.39 -3.99 -2.44
C LEU A 30 2.30 -3.37 -1.56
N THR A 31 1.18 -2.93 -2.15
CA THR A 31 0.07 -2.35 -1.39
C THR A 31 -0.61 -3.40 -0.52
N ALA A 32 -0.85 -4.60 -1.05
CA ALA A 32 -1.41 -5.72 -0.29
C ALA A 32 -0.49 -6.15 0.87
N TYR A 33 0.82 -6.24 0.61
CA TYR A 33 1.83 -6.53 1.62
C TYR A 33 1.83 -5.46 2.73
N SER A 34 1.88 -4.18 2.36
CA SER A 34 1.86 -3.08 3.33
C SER A 34 0.56 -3.01 4.11
N THR A 35 -0.57 -3.37 3.48
CA THR A 35 -1.88 -3.48 4.17
C THR A 35 -1.84 -4.58 5.23
N ALA A 36 -1.33 -5.76 4.89
CA ALA A 36 -1.22 -6.88 5.84
C ALA A 36 -0.32 -6.53 7.03
N LEU A 37 0.85 -5.92 6.78
CA LEU A 37 1.74 -5.45 7.84
C LEU A 37 1.12 -4.34 8.69
N GLY A 38 0.37 -3.42 8.08
CA GLY A 38 -0.35 -2.38 8.81
C GLY A 38 -1.37 -2.95 9.78
N TRP A 39 -2.19 -3.91 9.35
CA TRP A 39 -3.14 -4.59 10.24
C TRP A 39 -2.46 -5.47 11.30
N GLN A 40 -1.35 -6.13 10.95
CA GLN A 40 -0.55 -6.87 11.93
C GLN A 40 -0.01 -5.94 13.01
N ALA A 41 0.51 -4.76 12.64
CA ALA A 41 0.98 -3.77 13.60
C ALA A 41 -0.18 -3.22 14.45
N GLN A 42 -1.34 -2.95 13.84
CA GLN A 42 -2.53 -2.42 14.50
C GLN A 42 -3.09 -3.36 15.57
N LEU A 43 -3.17 -4.64 15.25
CA LEU A 43 -3.88 -5.62 16.08
C LEU A 43 -2.95 -6.41 17.01
N VAL A 44 -1.66 -6.46 16.70
CA VAL A 44 -0.70 -7.31 17.42
C VAL A 44 0.48 -6.49 17.97
N SER A 45 1.36 -5.97 17.09
CA SER A 45 2.64 -5.44 17.55
C SER A 45 2.51 -4.22 18.47
N TYR A 46 1.75 -3.21 18.08
CA TYR A 46 1.64 -1.96 18.85
C TYR A 46 0.86 -2.13 20.16
N PRO A 47 -0.24 -2.92 20.23
CA PRO A 47 -0.87 -3.25 21.51
C PRO A 47 0.08 -3.95 22.50
N LEU A 48 0.98 -4.82 22.00
CA LEU A 48 1.96 -5.52 22.85
C LEU A 48 2.99 -4.59 23.51
N TYR A 49 3.21 -3.38 22.99
CA TYR A 49 4.07 -2.38 23.65
C TYR A 49 3.62 -2.09 25.09
N ARG A 50 2.33 -2.19 25.38
CA ARG A 50 1.77 -1.98 26.71
C ARG A 50 2.05 -3.11 27.71
N ALA A 51 2.50 -4.25 27.20
CA ALA A 51 2.85 -5.42 28.03
C ALA A 51 4.34 -5.47 28.40
N VAL A 52 5.15 -4.58 27.83
CA VAL A 52 6.58 -4.46 28.13
C VAL A 52 6.77 -3.62 29.40
N ALA A 53 7.61 -4.07 30.32
CA ALA A 53 7.95 -3.28 31.50
C ALA A 53 8.61 -1.95 31.10
N PRO A 54 8.26 -0.82 31.77
CA PRO A 54 8.79 0.50 31.38
C PRO A 54 10.31 0.57 31.34
N ASP A 55 10.99 -0.08 32.28
CA ASP A 55 12.45 -0.07 32.36
C ASP A 55 13.13 -0.83 31.20
N ASP A 56 12.44 -1.80 30.62
CA ASP A 56 12.94 -2.61 29.50
C ASP A 56 12.51 -2.07 28.13
N PHE A 57 11.61 -1.09 28.12
CA PHE A 57 10.91 -0.68 26.90
C PHE A 57 11.84 -0.12 25.83
N VAL A 58 12.80 0.73 26.20
CA VAL A 58 13.74 1.34 25.23
C VAL A 58 14.58 0.26 24.54
N ALA A 59 15.10 -0.68 25.31
CA ALA A 59 15.88 -1.80 24.76
C ALA A 59 15.04 -2.70 23.85
N TYR A 60 13.81 -3.00 24.27
CA TYR A 60 12.84 -3.76 23.46
C TYR A 60 12.50 -3.04 22.16
N HIS A 61 12.18 -1.73 22.23
CA HIS A 61 11.77 -0.96 21.06
C HIS A 61 12.93 -0.80 20.06
N ALA A 62 14.16 -0.59 20.54
CA ALA A 62 15.35 -0.56 19.70
C ALA A 62 15.58 -1.90 18.97
N GLN A 63 15.41 -3.03 19.68
CA GLN A 63 15.50 -4.36 19.06
C GLN A 63 14.38 -4.60 18.03
N TYR A 64 13.14 -4.21 18.34
CA TYR A 64 12.03 -4.27 17.41
C TYR A 64 12.28 -3.42 16.17
N SER A 65 12.74 -2.20 16.34
CA SER A 65 12.99 -1.23 15.26
C SER A 65 14.15 -1.63 14.34
N SER A 66 15.11 -2.42 14.82
CA SER A 66 16.29 -2.82 14.04
C SER A 66 15.98 -3.63 12.78
N GLY A 67 14.92 -4.44 12.80
CA GLY A 67 14.46 -5.25 11.65
C GLY A 67 13.49 -4.52 10.71
N ILE A 68 12.88 -3.44 11.18
CA ILE A 68 11.81 -2.73 10.45
C ILE A 68 12.26 -2.11 9.11
N PRO A 69 13.48 -1.53 8.97
CA PRO A 69 13.84 -0.84 7.73
C PRO A 69 13.69 -1.70 6.48
N PHE A 70 14.11 -2.94 6.52
CA PHE A 70 14.11 -3.82 5.34
C PHE A 70 12.75 -4.47 5.09
N VAL A 71 12.00 -4.78 6.14
CA VAL A 71 10.72 -5.52 6.03
C VAL A 71 9.55 -4.56 5.86
N VAL A 72 9.57 -3.38 6.48
CA VAL A 72 8.43 -2.47 6.51
C VAL A 72 8.73 -1.17 5.77
N VAL A 73 9.84 -0.48 6.13
CA VAL A 73 10.08 0.90 5.66
C VAL A 73 10.37 0.92 4.16
N VAL A 74 11.36 0.19 3.68
CA VAL A 74 11.74 0.21 2.26
C VAL A 74 10.60 -0.25 1.35
N PRO A 75 9.98 -1.43 1.54
CA PRO A 75 8.83 -1.83 0.71
C PRO A 75 7.65 -0.86 0.82
N GLY A 76 7.39 -0.36 2.03
CA GLY A 76 6.32 0.59 2.29
C GLY A 76 6.51 1.89 1.51
N PHE A 77 7.67 2.54 1.63
CA PHE A 77 7.94 3.80 0.92
C PHE A 77 7.91 3.63 -0.60
N VAL A 78 8.47 2.55 -1.15
CA VAL A 78 8.36 2.23 -2.58
C VAL A 78 6.89 2.13 -3.00
N GLY A 79 6.07 1.39 -2.22
CA GLY A 79 4.64 1.25 -2.47
C GLY A 79 3.87 2.56 -2.35
N PHE A 80 4.16 3.38 -1.34
CA PHE A 80 3.47 4.67 -1.11
C PHE A 80 3.77 5.69 -2.22
N LEU A 81 5.04 5.79 -2.62
CA LEU A 81 5.46 6.67 -3.71
C LEU A 81 4.89 6.21 -5.06
N ALA A 82 4.97 4.91 -5.36
CA ALA A 82 4.38 4.33 -6.57
C ALA A 82 2.85 4.50 -6.59
N GLY A 83 2.18 4.31 -5.45
CA GLY A 83 0.75 4.55 -5.28
C GLY A 83 0.38 6.00 -5.52
N THR A 84 1.10 6.94 -4.89
CA THR A 84 0.89 8.39 -5.10
C THR A 84 1.04 8.76 -6.58
N ALA A 85 2.06 8.21 -7.26
CA ALA A 85 2.31 8.45 -8.67
C ALA A 85 1.34 7.72 -9.61
N PHE A 86 0.48 6.83 -9.10
CA PHE A 86 -0.34 5.94 -9.93
C PHE A 86 -1.34 6.69 -10.81
N TRP A 87 -1.78 7.88 -10.42
CA TRP A 87 -2.60 8.75 -11.26
C TRP A 87 -2.00 8.96 -12.66
N TRP A 88 -0.69 9.17 -12.72
CA TRP A 88 0.05 9.43 -13.97
C TRP A 88 0.58 8.15 -14.63
N THR A 89 0.90 7.12 -13.83
CA THR A 89 1.53 5.88 -14.31
C THR A 89 0.53 4.77 -14.65
N ARG A 90 -0.76 4.97 -14.37
CA ARG A 90 -1.82 3.98 -14.58
C ARG A 90 -1.87 3.48 -16.03
N PRO A 91 -2.20 2.21 -16.28
CA PRO A 91 -2.58 1.71 -17.59
C PRO A 91 -3.83 2.42 -18.13
N ALA A 92 -3.95 2.55 -19.46
CA ALA A 92 -5.06 3.28 -20.10
C ALA A 92 -6.45 2.71 -19.75
N HIS A 93 -6.54 1.40 -19.55
CA HIS A 93 -7.80 0.70 -19.20
C HIS A 93 -8.21 0.88 -17.73
N VAL A 94 -7.35 1.42 -16.86
CA VAL A 94 -7.70 1.70 -15.47
C VAL A 94 -8.48 3.02 -15.39
N PRO A 95 -9.71 3.04 -14.84
CA PRO A 95 -10.50 4.24 -14.68
C PRO A 95 -9.78 5.31 -13.83
N ARG A 96 -10.00 6.58 -14.15
CA ARG A 96 -9.42 7.71 -13.38
C ARG A 96 -9.87 7.70 -11.91
N SER A 97 -11.12 7.33 -11.65
CA SER A 97 -11.64 7.21 -10.28
C SER A 97 -10.85 6.22 -9.43
N VAL A 98 -10.54 5.05 -10.00
CA VAL A 98 -9.72 4.04 -9.31
C VAL A 98 -8.28 4.54 -9.09
N ALA A 99 -7.69 5.17 -10.12
CA ALA A 99 -6.37 5.78 -9.96
C ALA A 99 -6.36 6.86 -8.88
N GLY A 100 -7.43 7.66 -8.77
CA GLY A 100 -7.60 8.65 -7.71
C GLY A 100 -7.61 8.03 -6.32
N VAL A 101 -8.37 6.95 -6.13
CA VAL A 101 -8.40 6.21 -4.86
C VAL A 101 -7.01 5.67 -4.49
N VAL A 102 -6.32 5.04 -5.43
CA VAL A 102 -4.98 4.47 -5.19
C VAL A 102 -3.97 5.57 -4.89
N SER A 103 -3.99 6.68 -5.62
CA SER A 103 -3.07 7.80 -5.37
C SER A 103 -3.34 8.50 -4.04
N ALA A 104 -4.62 8.68 -3.69
CA ALA A 104 -4.99 9.22 -2.37
C ALA A 104 -4.55 8.28 -1.24
N ALA A 105 -4.72 6.97 -1.40
CA ALA A 105 -4.28 5.96 -0.44
C ALA A 105 -2.76 5.99 -0.24
N GLY A 106 -1.98 6.04 -1.34
CA GLY A 106 -0.52 6.14 -1.29
C GLY A 106 -0.06 7.42 -0.60
N LEU A 107 -0.65 8.56 -0.95
CA LEU A 107 -0.34 9.85 -0.33
C LEU A 107 -0.68 9.86 1.16
N THR A 108 -1.87 9.37 1.54
CA THR A 108 -2.28 9.27 2.95
C THR A 108 -1.33 8.38 3.74
N ALA A 109 -0.93 7.23 3.18
CA ALA A 109 0.02 6.34 3.81
C ALA A 109 1.40 7.00 3.99
N LEU A 110 1.87 7.72 2.98
CA LEU A 110 3.13 8.46 3.05
C LEU A 110 3.08 9.55 4.13
N LEU A 111 2.07 10.40 4.10
CA LEU A 111 1.94 11.51 5.04
C LEU A 111 1.75 11.04 6.48
N SER A 112 0.88 10.05 6.72
CA SER A 112 0.68 9.49 8.06
C SER A 112 1.96 8.83 8.61
N THR A 113 2.78 8.25 7.75
CA THR A 113 4.06 7.68 8.16
C THR A 113 5.06 8.77 8.51
N VAL A 114 5.31 9.70 7.61
CA VAL A 114 6.36 10.72 7.76
C VAL A 114 6.02 11.74 8.86
N LEU A 115 4.77 12.22 8.88
CA LEU A 115 4.38 13.32 9.76
C LEU A 115 3.87 12.86 11.13
N TRP A 116 3.54 11.57 11.28
CA TRP A 116 2.90 11.10 12.51
C TRP A 116 3.58 9.86 13.09
N ALA A 117 3.73 8.76 12.31
CA ALA A 117 4.27 7.52 12.85
C ALA A 117 5.78 7.61 13.16
N ILE A 118 6.60 8.19 12.27
CA ILE A 118 8.04 8.36 12.53
C ILE A 118 8.28 9.19 13.78
N PRO A 119 7.70 10.40 13.95
CA PRO A 119 7.87 11.17 15.19
C PRO A 119 7.37 10.45 16.45
N ALA A 120 6.38 9.57 16.35
CA ALA A 120 5.93 8.76 17.48
C ALA A 120 6.96 7.68 17.85
N HIS A 121 7.57 7.01 16.86
CA HIS A 121 8.66 6.06 17.11
C HIS A 121 9.88 6.75 17.71
N ASP A 122 10.28 7.92 17.21
CA ASP A 122 11.41 8.69 17.72
C ASP A 122 11.23 9.03 19.23
N ARG A 123 9.98 9.37 19.63
CA ARG A 123 9.69 9.59 21.05
C ARG A 123 9.76 8.32 21.88
N LEU A 124 9.30 7.17 21.34
CA LEU A 124 9.41 5.89 22.02
C LEU A 124 10.86 5.42 22.17
N ASP A 125 11.73 5.77 21.23
CA ASP A 125 13.17 5.48 21.30
C ASP A 125 13.89 6.39 22.31
N GLY A 126 13.51 7.68 22.38
CA GLY A 126 14.19 8.66 23.24
C GLY A 126 13.61 8.77 24.65
N ASP A 127 12.27 8.87 24.76
CA ASP A 127 11.58 9.15 26.01
C ASP A 127 11.08 7.87 26.72
N GLY A 128 11.12 6.72 26.03
CA GLY A 128 10.62 5.44 26.54
C GLY A 128 9.09 5.30 26.38
N PHE A 129 8.52 4.37 27.16
CA PHE A 129 7.11 4.03 27.07
C PHE A 129 6.19 5.17 27.51
N SER A 130 5.22 5.47 26.69
CA SER A 130 4.10 6.39 27.01
C SER A 130 2.80 5.88 26.38
N HIS A 131 1.75 5.75 27.18
CA HIS A 131 0.41 5.39 26.69
C HIS A 131 -0.06 6.34 25.59
N ALA A 132 0.12 7.66 25.78
CA ALA A 132 -0.28 8.67 24.81
C ALA A 132 0.47 8.54 23.47
N THR A 133 1.77 8.22 23.52
CA THR A 133 2.58 8.02 22.32
C THR A 133 2.18 6.75 21.58
N VAL A 134 1.91 5.66 22.29
CA VAL A 134 1.42 4.40 21.70
C VAL A 134 0.01 4.61 21.09
N ASP A 135 -0.88 5.33 21.74
CA ASP A 135 -2.19 5.66 21.19
C ASP A 135 -2.08 6.51 19.92
N SER A 136 -1.18 7.50 19.93
CA SER A 136 -0.88 8.31 18.76
C SER A 136 -0.34 7.45 17.58
N LEU A 137 0.55 6.52 17.87
CA LEU A 137 1.08 5.58 16.88
C LEU A 137 -0.02 4.66 16.31
N LEU A 138 -0.90 4.14 17.17
CA LEU A 138 -2.06 3.34 16.76
C LEU A 138 -3.01 4.12 15.85
N GLN A 139 -3.28 5.40 16.16
CA GLN A 139 -4.11 6.26 15.32
C GLN A 139 -3.47 6.51 13.94
N ALA A 140 -2.18 6.85 13.91
CA ALA A 140 -1.45 7.03 12.66
C ALA A 140 -1.49 5.77 11.79
N ASN A 141 -1.28 4.60 12.43
CA ASN A 141 -1.30 3.32 11.75
C ASN A 141 -2.72 2.93 11.28
N LEU A 142 -3.76 3.23 12.05
CA LEU A 142 -5.16 2.97 11.65
C LEU A 142 -5.51 3.75 10.38
N VAL A 143 -5.20 5.05 10.33
CA VAL A 143 -5.41 5.91 9.15
C VAL A 143 -4.70 5.31 7.93
N ARG A 144 -3.44 4.94 8.09
CA ARG A 144 -2.64 4.31 7.04
C ARG A 144 -3.24 2.98 6.58
N SER A 145 -3.61 2.11 7.51
CA SER A 145 -4.13 0.76 7.21
C SER A 145 -5.46 0.82 6.48
N LEU A 146 -6.36 1.73 6.87
CA LEU A 146 -7.64 1.94 6.19
C LEU A 146 -7.44 2.47 4.77
N ALA A 147 -6.54 3.45 4.59
CA ALA A 147 -6.22 4.01 3.27
C ALA A 147 -5.63 2.93 2.35
N LEU A 148 -4.64 2.16 2.84
CA LEU A 148 -4.03 1.07 2.08
C LEU A 148 -5.02 -0.06 1.78
N SER A 149 -5.96 -0.36 2.67
CA SER A 149 -7.03 -1.34 2.41
C SER A 149 -7.91 -0.89 1.24
N ALA A 150 -8.32 0.37 1.21
CA ALA A 150 -9.08 0.93 0.10
C ALA A 150 -8.28 0.87 -1.23
N GLY A 151 -7.00 1.22 -1.19
CA GLY A 151 -6.07 1.11 -2.33
C GLY A 151 -5.93 -0.33 -2.82
N THR A 152 -5.76 -1.29 -1.90
CA THR A 152 -5.64 -2.73 -2.22
C THR A 152 -6.90 -3.25 -2.90
N VAL A 153 -8.09 -2.96 -2.34
CA VAL A 153 -9.37 -3.36 -2.95
C VAL A 153 -9.50 -2.80 -4.36
N ALA A 154 -9.17 -1.52 -4.56
CA ALA A 154 -9.23 -0.87 -5.86
C ALA A 154 -8.27 -1.52 -6.88
N LEU A 155 -7.05 -1.85 -6.47
CA LEU A 155 -6.04 -2.51 -7.33
C LEU A 155 -6.42 -3.95 -7.66
N VAL A 156 -6.86 -4.75 -6.68
CA VAL A 156 -7.33 -6.12 -6.90
C VAL A 156 -8.53 -6.16 -7.84
N TRP A 157 -9.47 -5.22 -7.69
CA TRP A 157 -10.59 -5.10 -8.61
C TRP A 157 -10.12 -4.82 -10.05
N CYS A 158 -9.10 -3.96 -10.25
CA CYS A 158 -8.53 -3.71 -11.58
C CYS A 158 -7.91 -4.97 -12.19
N VAL A 159 -7.09 -5.70 -11.41
CA VAL A 159 -6.46 -6.94 -11.86
C VAL A 159 -7.50 -8.00 -12.21
N GLY A 160 -8.54 -8.16 -11.37
CA GLY A 160 -9.62 -9.11 -11.62
C GLY A 160 -10.44 -8.82 -12.89
N ARG A 161 -10.55 -7.56 -13.29
CA ARG A 161 -11.20 -7.21 -14.57
C ARG A 161 -10.38 -7.58 -15.80
N LEU A 162 -9.05 -7.52 -15.70
CA LEU A 162 -8.17 -7.95 -16.79
C LEU A 162 -8.32 -9.44 -17.10
N GLY A 163 -8.43 -10.29 -16.07
CA GLY A 163 -8.60 -11.74 -16.24
C GLY A 163 -9.93 -12.13 -16.91
N ARG A 164 -10.99 -11.34 -16.70
CA ARG A 164 -12.32 -11.63 -17.31
C ARG A 164 -12.41 -11.29 -18.80
N GLY A 165 -11.57 -10.39 -19.29
CA GLY A 165 -11.52 -10.03 -20.72
C GLY A 165 -10.85 -11.09 -21.59
N THR A 166 -10.02 -11.97 -21.04
CA THR A 166 -9.28 -13.01 -21.77
C THR A 166 -10.01 -14.35 -21.85
N GLY A 167 -11.04 -14.57 -21.00
CA GLY A 167 -11.76 -15.84 -20.90
C GLY A 167 -13.01 -15.98 -21.79
N ARG A 168 -13.31 -15.01 -22.65
CA ARG A 168 -14.44 -15.05 -23.58
C ARG A 168 -14.00 -15.28 -25.04
N ARG A 169 -13.12 -16.24 -25.23
CA ARG A 169 -12.79 -16.74 -26.58
C ARG A 169 -13.19 -18.20 -26.70
#